data_95d3f70c374ca1cd56f0ccad530314f3
#
_entry.id   95d3f70c374ca1cd56f0ccad530314f3
#
_cell.length_a   1.000
_cell.length_b   1.000
_cell.length_c   1.000
_cell.angle_alpha   90.00
_cell.angle_beta   90.00
_cell.angle_gamma   90.00
#
_symmetry.space_group_name_H-M   'P 1'
#
loop_
_entity.id
_entity.type
_entity.pdbx_description
1 polymer ?
#
loop_
_entity_poly.entity_id
_entity_poly.type
_entity_poly.pdbx_seq_one_letter_code
_entity_poly.pdbx_strand_id
1 'polypeptide(L)'
;MSVETREMKEIEAAGEGILFASGEPVHIDRICLAAELDRPTAELVLQKLMDYYSFERRGMRLLRLEDSWQLCSAPEYADVIRRAFEIR
;
A
#
# COMPACT_ATOMS: atom_id res chain seq x y z
N MET A 1 1.86 -24.40 4.02
CA MET A 1 1.71 -23.00 4.45
C MET A 1 0.87 -22.95 5.72
N SER A 2 1.35 -22.25 6.72
CA SER A 2 0.63 -22.15 8.00
C SER A 2 -0.60 -21.25 7.87
N VAL A 3 -1.52 -21.41 8.82
CA VAL A 3 -2.71 -20.54 8.90
C VAL A 3 -2.28 -19.08 9.07
N GLU A 4 -1.26 -18.85 9.91
CA GLU A 4 -0.75 -17.52 10.16
C GLU A 4 -0.24 -16.83 8.89
N THR A 5 0.49 -17.59 8.05
CA THR A 5 1.02 -17.04 6.80
C THR A 5 -0.11 -16.66 5.86
N ARG A 6 -1.17 -17.48 5.81
CA ARG A 6 -2.33 -17.21 4.99
C ARG A 6 -3.05 -15.96 5.47
N GLU A 7 -3.21 -15.83 6.79
CA GLU A 7 -3.84 -14.65 7.37
C GLU A 7 -3.06 -13.39 7.08
N MET A 8 -1.73 -13.46 7.15
CA MET A 8 -0.88 -12.30 6.84
C MET A 8 -1.06 -11.84 5.41
N LYS A 9 -1.15 -12.77 4.47
CA LYS A 9 -1.36 -12.42 3.06
C LYS A 9 -2.73 -11.77 2.83
N GLU A 10 -3.73 -12.25 3.54
CA GLU A 10 -5.07 -11.67 3.46
C GLU A 10 -5.08 -10.26 4.04
N ILE A 11 -4.37 -10.06 5.14
CA ILE A 11 -4.25 -8.75 5.76
C ILE A 11 -3.52 -7.78 4.83
N GLU A 12 -2.44 -8.23 4.21
CA GLU A 12 -1.70 -7.42 3.24
C GLU A 12 -2.60 -7.01 2.08
N ALA A 13 -3.38 -7.96 1.57
CA ALA A 13 -4.30 -7.69 0.46
C ALA A 13 -5.38 -6.70 0.86
N ALA A 14 -5.92 -6.84 2.07
CA ALA A 14 -6.93 -5.91 2.58
C ALA A 14 -6.36 -4.51 2.74
N GLY A 15 -5.15 -4.41 3.28
CA GLY A 15 -4.46 -3.12 3.43
C GLY A 15 -4.22 -2.46 2.08
N GLU A 16 -3.77 -3.24 1.12
CA GLU A 16 -3.55 -2.75 -0.24
C GLU A 16 -4.86 -2.22 -0.84
N GLY A 17 -5.95 -2.96 -0.66
CA GLY A 17 -7.25 -2.55 -1.17
C GLY A 17 -7.74 -1.25 -0.56
N ILE A 18 -7.56 -1.09 0.75
CA ILE A 18 -7.94 0.14 1.45
C ILE A 18 -7.17 1.33 0.86
N LEU A 19 -5.86 1.18 0.70
CA LEU A 19 -5.01 2.25 0.19
C LEU A 19 -5.33 2.59 -1.26
N PHE A 20 -5.59 1.58 -2.08
CA PHE A 20 -5.96 1.79 -3.47
C PHE A 20 -7.29 2.53 -3.59
N ALA A 21 -8.27 2.08 -2.83
CA ALA A 21 -9.61 2.67 -2.88
C ALA A 21 -9.63 4.12 -2.39
N SER A 22 -8.76 4.44 -1.44
CA SER A 22 -8.70 5.80 -0.89
C SER A 22 -8.17 6.83 -1.88
N GLY A 23 -7.11 6.51 -2.61
CA GLY A 23 -6.48 7.45 -3.51
C GLY A 23 -5.80 8.63 -2.83
N GLU A 24 -5.78 8.67 -1.50
CA GLU A 24 -5.15 9.73 -0.72
C GLU A 24 -4.57 9.12 0.56
N PRO A 25 -3.77 9.87 1.33
CA PRO A 25 -3.15 9.31 2.55
C PRO A 25 -4.20 8.80 3.54
N VAL A 26 -3.95 7.61 4.09
CA VAL A 26 -4.81 7.00 5.09
C VAL A 26 -4.05 6.88 6.39
N HIS A 27 -4.61 7.45 7.47
CA HIS A 27 -3.99 7.35 8.78
C HIS A 27 -3.99 5.90 9.24
N ILE A 28 -2.90 5.48 9.88
CA ILE A 28 -2.73 4.09 10.30
C ILE A 28 -3.84 3.62 11.24
N ASP A 29 -4.37 4.51 12.08
CA ASP A 29 -5.46 4.15 12.99
C ASP A 29 -6.70 3.68 12.24
N ARG A 30 -6.97 4.27 11.09
CA ARG A 30 -8.12 3.86 10.27
C ARG A 30 -7.92 2.46 9.71
N ILE A 31 -6.69 2.14 9.31
CA ILE A 31 -6.35 0.81 8.82
C ILE A 31 -6.49 -0.21 9.95
N CYS A 32 -5.97 0.12 11.13
CA CYS A 32 -6.07 -0.74 12.30
C CYS A 32 -7.52 -1.04 12.64
N LEU A 33 -8.36 -0.01 12.64
CA LEU A 33 -9.76 -0.18 12.98
C LEU A 33 -10.50 -1.04 11.96
N ALA A 34 -10.28 -0.76 10.67
CA ALA A 34 -10.97 -1.46 9.60
C ALA A 34 -10.55 -2.92 9.47
N ALA A 35 -9.27 -3.20 9.63
CA ALA A 35 -8.71 -4.54 9.48
C ALA A 35 -8.60 -5.29 10.81
N GLU A 36 -9.01 -4.66 11.90
CA GLU A 36 -8.97 -5.24 13.26
C GLU A 36 -7.56 -5.66 13.64
N LEU A 37 -6.61 -4.74 13.47
CA LEU A 37 -5.21 -4.96 13.77
C LEU A 37 -4.73 -4.00 14.86
N ASP A 38 -3.76 -4.45 15.63
CA ASP A 38 -3.01 -3.55 16.49
C ASP A 38 -2.00 -2.77 15.63
N ARG A 39 -1.55 -1.65 16.16
CA ARG A 39 -0.66 -0.76 15.40
C ARG A 39 0.66 -1.43 14.97
N PRO A 40 1.38 -2.15 15.85
CA PRO A 40 2.61 -2.80 15.42
C PRO A 40 2.41 -3.79 14.27
N THR A 41 1.32 -4.54 14.28
CA THR A 41 1.01 -5.50 13.22
C THR A 41 0.72 -4.76 11.91
N ALA A 42 -0.07 -3.69 11.99
CA ALA A 42 -0.40 -2.88 10.82
C ALA A 42 0.87 -2.27 10.21
N GLU A 43 1.75 -1.74 11.04
CA GLU A 43 3.01 -1.17 10.54
C GLU A 43 3.88 -2.22 9.88
N LEU A 44 3.95 -3.43 10.45
CA LEU A 44 4.72 -4.52 9.87
C LEU A 44 4.17 -4.93 8.50
N VAL A 45 2.86 -5.05 8.40
CA VAL A 45 2.18 -5.43 7.15
C VAL A 45 2.43 -4.38 6.08
N LEU A 46 2.26 -3.11 6.42
CA LEU A 46 2.45 -2.03 5.46
C LEU A 46 3.91 -1.88 5.04
N GLN A 47 4.84 -2.11 5.97
CA GLN A 47 6.26 -2.09 5.63
C GLN A 47 6.60 -3.20 4.65
N LYS A 48 6.07 -4.39 4.84
CA LYS A 48 6.27 -5.51 3.91
C LYS A 48 5.72 -5.18 2.54
N LEU A 49 4.57 -4.55 2.49
CA LEU A 49 3.94 -4.16 1.24
C LEU A 49 4.78 -3.11 0.52
N MET A 50 5.29 -2.13 1.27
CA MET A 50 6.16 -1.10 0.72
C MET A 50 7.42 -1.70 0.11
N ASP A 51 8.05 -2.63 0.84
CA ASP A 51 9.25 -3.33 0.39
C ASP A 51 8.97 -4.14 -0.87
N TYR A 52 7.81 -4.77 -0.93
CA TYR A 52 7.41 -5.58 -2.09
C TYR A 52 7.36 -4.72 -3.35
N TYR A 53 6.68 -3.58 -3.29
CA TYR A 53 6.57 -2.70 -4.46
C TYR A 53 7.93 -2.19 -4.93
N SER A 54 8.81 -1.85 -3.99
CA SER A 54 10.15 -1.39 -4.32
C SER A 54 11.01 -2.50 -4.90
N PHE A 55 10.97 -3.68 -4.28
CA PHE A 55 11.79 -4.82 -4.70
C PHE A 55 11.38 -5.30 -6.09
N GLU A 56 10.08 -5.41 -6.34
CA GLU A 56 9.56 -5.91 -7.61
C GLU A 56 9.54 -4.83 -8.70
N ARG A 57 9.93 -3.61 -8.37
CA ARG A 57 9.94 -2.48 -9.29
C ARG A 57 8.60 -2.32 -10.02
N ARG A 58 7.53 -2.37 -9.22
CA ARG A 58 6.17 -2.22 -9.74
C ARG A 58 5.92 -0.78 -10.15
N GLY A 59 4.82 -0.57 -10.87
CA GLY A 59 4.42 0.76 -11.30
C GLY A 59 3.88 1.65 -10.20
N MET A 60 3.76 1.11 -9.00
CA MET A 60 3.28 1.83 -7.82
C MET A 60 4.33 1.81 -6.73
N ARG A 61 4.19 2.75 -5.81
CA ARG A 61 4.99 2.81 -4.59
C ARG A 61 4.06 3.06 -3.41
N LEU A 62 4.41 2.50 -2.27
CA LEU A 62 3.71 2.80 -1.03
C LEU A 62 4.56 3.80 -0.26
N LEU A 63 3.97 4.95 0.07
CA LEU A 63 4.65 6.00 0.82
C LEU A 63 4.16 6.04 2.25
N ARG A 64 5.09 6.27 3.15
CA ARG A 64 4.76 6.55 4.54
C ARG A 64 4.92 8.05 4.76
N LEU A 65 3.84 8.70 5.21
CA LEU A 65 3.79 10.13 5.47
C LEU A 65 3.44 10.31 6.95
N GLU A 66 4.45 10.24 7.81
CA GLU A 66 4.31 10.22 9.27
C GLU A 66 3.47 9.03 9.70
N ASP A 67 2.24 9.25 10.17
CA ASP A 67 1.35 8.16 10.61
C ASP A 67 0.35 7.76 9.54
N SER A 68 0.53 8.26 8.32
CA SER A 68 -0.36 7.94 7.20
C SER A 68 0.40 7.22 6.11
N TRP A 69 -0.33 6.49 5.28
CA TRP A 69 0.22 5.72 4.18
C TRP A 69 -0.57 5.98 2.91
N GLN A 70 0.11 5.98 1.78
CA GLN A 70 -0.53 6.26 0.50
C GLN A 70 0.10 5.46 -0.63
N LEU A 71 -0.74 4.88 -1.49
CA LEU A 71 -0.27 4.30 -2.74
C LEU A 71 -0.21 5.40 -3.79
N CYS A 72 0.88 5.43 -4.53
CA CYS A 72 1.06 6.39 -5.62
C CYS A 72 1.82 5.70 -6.75
N SER A 73 1.83 6.34 -7.91
CA SER A 73 2.59 5.81 -9.04
C SER A 73 4.08 5.97 -8.80
N ALA A 74 4.87 5.05 -9.36
CA ALA A 74 6.33 5.10 -9.23
C ALA A 74 6.86 6.31 -10.01
N PRO A 75 7.73 7.13 -9.38
CA PRO A 75 8.23 8.35 -10.02
C PRO A 75 8.94 8.14 -11.35
N GLU A 76 9.59 7.01 -11.51
CA GLU A 76 10.33 6.71 -12.73
C GLU A 76 9.43 6.55 -13.96
N TYR A 77 8.13 6.41 -13.76
CA TYR A 77 7.18 6.28 -14.86
C TYR A 77 6.29 7.51 -15.04
N ALA A 78 6.67 8.60 -14.39
CA ALA A 78 5.87 9.84 -14.44
C ALA A 78 5.61 10.30 -15.87
N ASP A 79 6.63 10.26 -16.73
CA ASP A 79 6.50 10.72 -18.10
C ASP A 79 5.56 9.87 -18.93
N VAL A 80 5.67 8.54 -18.83
CA VAL A 80 4.83 7.66 -19.61
C VAL A 80 3.37 7.74 -19.11
N ILE A 81 3.20 7.90 -17.81
CA ILE A 81 1.86 8.06 -17.23
C ILE A 81 1.21 9.35 -17.72
N ARG A 82 1.96 10.47 -17.68
CA ARG A 82 1.46 11.75 -18.15
C ARG A 82 1.04 11.66 -19.62
N ARG A 83 1.86 11.04 -20.46
CA ARG A 83 1.52 10.89 -21.87
C ARG A 83 0.25 10.09 -22.10
N ALA A 84 -0.01 9.07 -21.26
CA ALA A 84 -1.21 8.27 -21.39
C ALA A 84 -2.48 9.11 -21.18
N PHE A 85 -2.40 10.12 -20.34
CA PHE A 85 -3.56 10.98 -20.05
C PHE A 85 -3.62 12.22 -20.94
N GLU A 86 -2.60 12.49 -21.73
CA GLU A 86 -2.59 13.58 -22.72
C GLU A 86 -3.16 13.15 -24.07
N ILE A 87 -3.19 11.85 -24.34
CA ILE A 87 -3.69 11.32 -25.60
C ILE A 87 -5.23 11.44 -25.65
N ARG A 88 -5.74 11.96 -26.76
CA ARG A 88 -7.17 12.16 -26.96
C ARG A 88 -7.68 11.34 -28.11
#